data_ecd284209e969cb8629eaa60f7f083b9
#
_entry.id   ecd284209e969cb8629eaa60f7f083b9
#
_cell.length_a   1.000
_cell.length_b   1.000
_cell.length_c   1.000
_cell.angle_alpha   90.00
_cell.angle_beta   90.00
_cell.angle_gamma   90.00
#
_symmetry.space_group_name_H-M   'P 1'
#
loop_
_entity.id
_entity.type
_entity.pdbx_description
1 polymer ?
#
loop_
_entity_poly.entity_id
_entity_poly.type
_entity_poly.pdbx_seq_one_letter_code
_entity_poly.pdbx_strand_id
1 'polypeptide(L)'
;VMRLHHVQLSCPEGGEDAARRFWVEGLGLAEVAKPSALVGRGGAWFRGEAVEVHVGVEEPFVPARRAHPALALDDPEALRRAAGRLQALGFEVDWTERTTFPGHERCHARDGHGNRVELLAPTVGP
;
A
#
# COMPACT_ATOMS: atom_id res chain seq x y z
N VAL A 1 -4.40 25.58 0.70
CA VAL A 1 -3.72 24.41 1.27
C VAL A 1 -3.89 23.22 0.34
N MET A 2 -2.76 22.60 0.02
CA MET A 2 -2.74 21.41 -0.82
C MET A 2 -2.73 20.17 0.08
N ARG A 3 -3.51 19.13 -0.29
CA ARG A 3 -3.55 17.85 0.43
C ARG A 3 -3.36 16.71 -0.55
N LEU A 4 -2.78 15.62 -0.08
CA LEU A 4 -2.76 14.40 -0.87
C LEU A 4 -4.17 13.78 -0.86
N HIS A 5 -4.78 13.61 -2.03
CA HIS A 5 -6.10 13.01 -2.15
C HIS A 5 -6.01 11.49 -2.24
N HIS A 6 -5.19 11.00 -3.16
CA HIS A 6 -4.98 9.57 -3.34
C HIS A 6 -3.63 9.31 -4.00
N VAL A 7 -3.20 8.06 -3.94
CA VAL A 7 -2.05 7.56 -4.69
C VAL A 7 -2.57 6.47 -5.62
N GLN A 8 -2.13 6.50 -6.87
CA GLN A 8 -2.44 5.43 -7.81
C GLN A 8 -1.21 4.57 -8.04
N LEU A 9 -1.40 3.27 -7.93
CA LEU A 9 -0.43 2.26 -8.31
C LEU A 9 -0.97 1.51 -9.53
N SER A 10 -0.07 0.82 -10.23
CA SER A 10 -0.45 0.06 -11.41
C SER A 10 -0.46 -1.43 -11.13
N CYS A 11 -1.26 -2.16 -11.90
CA CYS A 11 -1.23 -3.61 -11.95
C CYS A 11 -1.37 -4.06 -13.39
N PRO A 12 -0.98 -5.29 -13.72
CA PRO A 12 -1.27 -5.85 -15.03
C PRO A 12 -2.76 -6.14 -15.17
N GLU A 13 -3.23 -6.33 -16.38
CA GLU A 13 -4.59 -6.76 -16.65
C GLU A 13 -4.90 -8.03 -15.85
N GLY A 14 -6.05 -8.07 -15.17
CA GLY A 14 -6.45 -9.19 -14.33
C GLY A 14 -5.79 -9.21 -12.94
N GLY A 15 -5.05 -8.17 -12.56
CA GLY A 15 -4.30 -8.13 -11.30
C GLY A 15 -5.07 -7.65 -10.09
N GLU A 16 -6.37 -7.42 -10.19
CA GLU A 16 -7.15 -6.81 -9.12
C GLU A 16 -7.26 -7.68 -7.87
N ASP A 17 -7.33 -9.01 -8.02
CA ASP A 17 -7.45 -9.89 -6.86
C ASP A 17 -6.21 -9.86 -5.97
N ALA A 18 -5.02 -9.80 -6.56
CA ALA A 18 -3.79 -9.65 -5.79
C ALA A 18 -3.76 -8.30 -5.06
N ALA A 19 -4.28 -7.23 -5.69
CA ALA A 19 -4.40 -5.93 -5.06
C ALA A 19 -5.35 -5.97 -3.87
N ARG A 20 -6.49 -6.64 -3.99
CA ARG A 20 -7.45 -6.83 -2.89
C ARG A 20 -6.81 -7.57 -1.72
N ARG A 21 -6.05 -8.61 -2.01
CA ARG A 21 -5.36 -9.38 -0.99
C ARG A 21 -4.37 -8.53 -0.20
N PHE A 22 -3.63 -7.65 -0.87
CA PHE A 22 -2.65 -6.78 -0.22
C PHE A 22 -3.34 -5.63 0.55
N TRP A 23 -4.22 -4.90 -0.10
CA TRP A 23 -4.80 -3.68 0.47
C TRP A 23 -5.92 -3.94 1.45
N VAL A 24 -6.78 -4.94 1.20
CA VAL A 24 -7.90 -5.27 2.07
C VAL A 24 -7.50 -6.27 3.13
N GLU A 25 -7.06 -7.46 2.75
CA GLU A 25 -6.72 -8.51 3.71
C GLU A 25 -5.46 -8.16 4.50
N GLY A 26 -4.46 -7.60 3.83
CA GLY A 26 -3.18 -7.26 4.45
C GLY A 26 -3.22 -5.98 5.26
N LEU A 27 -3.67 -4.89 4.67
CA LEU A 27 -3.57 -3.56 5.29
C LEU A 27 -4.89 -3.03 5.85
N GLY A 28 -6.00 -3.76 5.68
CA GLY A 28 -7.26 -3.42 6.33
C GLY A 28 -8.05 -2.29 5.67
N LEU A 29 -7.73 -1.91 4.43
CA LEU A 29 -8.54 -0.95 3.71
C LEU A 29 -9.82 -1.62 3.20
N ALA A 30 -10.82 -0.83 2.85
CA ALA A 30 -12.04 -1.30 2.25
C ALA A 30 -12.04 -1.00 0.75
N GLU A 31 -12.45 -1.95 -0.06
CA GLU A 31 -12.67 -1.66 -1.48
C GLU A 31 -13.93 -0.81 -1.63
N VAL A 32 -13.83 0.25 -2.47
CA VAL A 32 -14.94 1.15 -2.74
C VAL A 32 -15.28 1.12 -4.23
N ALA A 33 -16.53 1.43 -4.56
CA ALA A 33 -16.96 1.45 -5.95
C ALA A 33 -16.29 2.59 -6.71
N LYS A 34 -15.84 2.32 -7.93
CA LYS A 34 -15.37 3.35 -8.84
C LYS A 34 -16.56 4.09 -9.44
N PRO A 35 -16.39 5.36 -9.84
CA PRO A 35 -17.43 6.06 -10.62
C PRO A 35 -17.83 5.24 -11.85
N SER A 36 -19.11 5.27 -12.21
CA SER A 36 -19.64 4.44 -13.29
C SER A 36 -18.90 4.64 -14.61
N ALA A 37 -18.42 5.86 -14.89
CA ALA A 37 -17.66 6.17 -16.11
C ALA A 37 -16.31 5.44 -16.16
N LEU A 38 -15.79 4.96 -15.03
CA LEU A 38 -14.46 4.34 -14.94
C LEU A 38 -14.52 2.82 -14.74
N VAL A 39 -15.69 2.25 -14.53
CA VAL A 39 -15.84 0.81 -14.22
C VAL A 39 -15.20 -0.08 -15.29
N GLY A 40 -15.40 0.27 -16.56
CA GLY A 40 -14.91 -0.55 -17.69
C GLY A 40 -13.40 -0.51 -17.90
N ARG A 41 -12.66 0.33 -17.14
CA ARG A 41 -11.20 0.47 -17.30
C ARG A 41 -10.40 -0.54 -16.49
N GLY A 42 -11.06 -1.38 -15.69
CA GLY A 42 -10.39 -2.29 -14.77
C GLY A 42 -9.80 -1.57 -13.56
N GLY A 43 -9.05 -2.31 -12.74
CA GLY A 43 -8.49 -1.78 -11.51
C GLY A 43 -9.48 -1.82 -10.35
N ALA A 44 -9.07 -1.27 -9.22
CA ALA A 44 -9.87 -1.25 -7.99
C ALA A 44 -9.44 -0.08 -7.11
N TRP A 45 -10.37 0.46 -6.33
CA TRP A 45 -10.12 1.56 -5.41
C TRP A 45 -10.30 1.10 -3.98
N PHE A 46 -9.40 1.53 -3.10
CA PHE A 46 -9.37 1.15 -1.68
C PHE A 46 -9.31 2.39 -0.82
N ARG A 47 -10.03 2.37 0.29
CA ARG A 47 -10.09 3.52 1.20
C ARG A 47 -9.98 3.06 2.65
N GLY A 48 -9.19 3.79 3.43
CA GLY A 48 -9.15 3.71 4.88
C GLY A 48 -9.58 5.03 5.49
N GLU A 49 -9.33 5.21 6.79
CA GLU A 49 -9.73 6.42 7.49
C GLU A 49 -9.04 7.67 6.93
N ALA A 50 -7.74 7.58 6.66
CA ALA A 50 -6.94 8.70 6.17
C ALA A 50 -6.12 8.33 4.92
N VAL A 51 -6.47 7.25 4.25
CA VAL A 51 -5.72 6.72 3.12
C VAL A 51 -6.68 6.38 1.99
N GLU A 52 -6.33 6.74 0.78
CA GLU A 52 -7.03 6.31 -0.42
C GLU A 52 -6.01 5.85 -1.45
N VAL A 53 -6.17 4.63 -1.95
CA VAL A 53 -5.28 4.02 -2.93
C VAL A 53 -6.11 3.56 -4.11
N HIS A 54 -5.72 3.98 -5.30
CA HIS A 54 -6.30 3.51 -6.55
C HIS A 54 -5.31 2.57 -7.21
N VAL A 55 -5.78 1.46 -7.74
CA VAL A 55 -4.98 0.55 -8.54
C VAL A 55 -5.54 0.57 -9.95
N GLY A 56 -4.72 0.95 -10.91
CA GLY A 56 -5.11 1.05 -12.32
C GLY A 56 -4.38 0.03 -13.18
N VAL A 57 -5.03 -0.44 -14.23
CA VAL A 57 -4.42 -1.37 -15.18
C VAL A 57 -3.46 -0.61 -16.09
N GLU A 58 -2.25 -1.13 -16.25
CA GLU A 58 -1.23 -0.58 -17.14
C GLU A 58 -0.69 -1.70 -18.02
N GLU A 59 -0.70 -1.47 -19.34
CA GLU A 59 -0.18 -2.44 -20.31
C GLU A 59 0.80 -1.76 -21.28
N PRO A 60 2.05 -2.23 -21.38
CA PRO A 60 2.67 -3.29 -20.56
C PRO A 60 2.91 -2.80 -19.13
N PHE A 61 2.78 -3.71 -18.17
CA PHE A 61 2.98 -3.38 -16.77
C PHE A 61 4.46 -3.47 -16.39
N VAL A 62 4.93 -2.45 -15.65
CA VAL A 62 6.24 -2.45 -15.01
C VAL A 62 6.06 -2.02 -13.57
N PRO A 63 6.54 -2.79 -12.59
CA PRO A 63 6.36 -2.42 -11.19
C PRO A 63 7.17 -1.18 -10.81
N ALA A 64 6.62 -0.37 -9.91
CA ALA A 64 7.31 0.76 -9.31
C ALA A 64 8.27 0.23 -8.24
N ARG A 65 9.55 0.15 -8.57
CA ARG A 65 10.56 -0.45 -7.69
C ARG A 65 11.16 0.55 -6.71
N ARG A 66 11.25 1.82 -7.10
CA ARG A 66 11.81 2.88 -6.27
C ARG A 66 10.75 3.89 -5.84
N ALA A 67 9.94 4.38 -6.77
CA ALA A 67 8.81 5.22 -6.43
C ALA A 67 7.82 4.43 -5.58
N HIS A 68 7.34 5.02 -4.48
CA HIS A 68 6.48 4.30 -3.54
C HIS A 68 5.70 5.28 -2.66
N PRO A 69 4.48 4.92 -2.27
CA PRO A 69 3.80 5.62 -1.20
C PRO A 69 4.36 5.19 0.15
N ALA A 70 4.30 6.10 1.12
CA ALA A 70 4.64 5.82 2.51
C ALA A 70 3.40 6.01 3.36
N LEU A 71 3.00 4.97 4.08
CA LEU A 71 1.78 4.94 4.89
C LEU A 71 2.18 4.91 6.36
N ALA A 72 1.72 5.91 7.10
CA ALA A 72 2.05 6.04 8.51
C ALA A 72 1.03 5.30 9.37
N LEU A 73 1.54 4.50 10.31
CA LEU A 73 0.74 3.89 11.37
C LEU A 73 1.02 4.62 12.68
N ASP A 74 0.16 4.43 13.68
CA ASP A 74 0.20 5.22 14.90
C ASP A 74 1.46 4.99 15.73
N ASP A 75 1.94 3.76 15.78
CA ASP A 75 3.08 3.37 16.62
C ASP A 75 3.80 2.14 16.07
N PRO A 76 5.01 1.82 16.58
CA PRO A 76 5.77 0.68 16.08
C PRO A 76 5.07 -0.67 16.26
N GLU A 77 4.24 -0.82 17.28
CA GLU A 77 3.50 -2.06 17.48
C GLU A 77 2.48 -2.28 16.35
N ALA A 78 1.74 -1.23 15.98
CA ALA A 78 0.81 -1.29 14.86
C ALA A 78 1.55 -1.60 13.55
N LEU A 79 2.72 -0.99 13.36
CA LEU A 79 3.57 -1.26 12.21
C LEU A 79 3.97 -2.75 12.15
N ARG A 80 4.42 -3.31 13.24
CA ARG A 80 4.83 -4.72 13.29
C ARG A 80 3.66 -5.66 13.03
N ARG A 81 2.47 -5.33 13.54
CA ARG A 81 1.27 -6.12 13.27
C ARG A 81 0.89 -6.10 11.80
N ALA A 82 0.94 -4.92 11.17
CA ALA A 82 0.63 -4.81 9.74
C ALA A 82 1.65 -5.60 8.90
N ALA A 83 2.94 -5.43 9.18
CA ALA A 83 3.99 -6.18 8.51
C ALA A 83 3.82 -7.69 8.70
N GLY A 84 3.47 -8.12 9.91
CA GLY A 84 3.22 -9.53 10.21
C GLY A 84 2.05 -10.12 9.43
N ARG A 85 0.97 -9.36 9.27
CA ARG A 85 -0.17 -9.80 8.44
C ARG A 85 0.24 -9.97 6.98
N LEU A 86 1.00 -9.02 6.45
CA LEU A 86 1.48 -9.11 5.06
C LEU A 86 2.36 -10.35 4.88
N GLN A 87 3.27 -10.61 5.81
CA GLN A 87 4.13 -11.79 5.76
C GLN A 87 3.32 -13.08 5.85
N ALA A 88 2.33 -13.13 6.73
CA ALA A 88 1.46 -14.30 6.88
C ALA A 88 0.67 -14.59 5.60
N LEU A 89 0.36 -13.56 4.82
CA LEU A 89 -0.31 -13.68 3.53
C LEU A 89 0.66 -14.00 2.38
N GLY A 90 1.97 -14.07 2.66
CA GLY A 90 2.99 -14.41 1.67
C GLY A 90 3.61 -13.21 0.94
N PHE A 91 3.33 -11.98 1.38
CA PHE A 91 3.96 -10.79 0.78
C PHE A 91 5.35 -10.57 1.33
N GLU A 92 6.25 -10.05 0.49
CA GLU A 92 7.60 -9.69 0.88
C GLU A 92 7.59 -8.45 1.76
N VAL A 93 8.30 -8.52 2.90
CA VAL A 93 8.52 -7.39 3.80
C VAL A 93 10.01 -7.31 4.10
N ASP A 94 10.60 -6.14 3.86
CA ASP A 94 12.02 -5.88 4.02
C ASP A 94 12.23 -4.87 5.15
N TRP A 95 12.95 -5.26 6.19
CA TRP A 95 13.28 -4.45 7.36
C TRP A 95 14.68 -3.83 7.29
N THR A 96 15.36 -3.93 6.16
CA THR A 96 16.75 -3.44 6.01
C THR A 96 16.89 -1.97 6.40
N GLU A 97 15.89 -1.16 6.07
CA GLU A 97 15.88 0.29 6.33
C GLU A 97 15.15 0.68 7.62
N ARG A 98 15.01 -0.26 8.55
CA ARG A 98 14.19 -0.10 9.76
C ARG A 98 14.51 1.15 10.56
N THR A 99 15.79 1.52 10.67
CA THR A 99 16.25 2.61 11.54
C THR A 99 16.86 3.78 10.79
N THR A 100 16.76 3.81 9.46
CA THR A 100 17.44 4.84 8.65
C THR A 100 16.65 6.13 8.50
N PHE A 101 15.38 6.16 8.92
CA PHE A 101 14.57 7.37 8.94
C PHE A 101 14.51 7.89 10.37
N PRO A 102 15.19 9.01 10.70
CA PRO A 102 15.24 9.50 12.08
C PRO A 102 13.84 9.71 12.68
N GLY A 103 13.65 9.23 13.91
CA GLY A 103 12.39 9.36 14.64
C GLY A 103 11.30 8.37 14.24
N HIS A 104 11.61 7.45 13.34
CA HIS A 104 10.66 6.48 12.83
C HIS A 104 11.25 5.08 12.80
N GLU A 105 10.36 4.11 12.83
CA GLU A 105 10.65 2.73 12.46
C GLU A 105 9.89 2.45 11.17
N ARG A 106 10.50 1.72 10.23
CA ARG A 106 9.86 1.48 8.94
C ARG A 106 10.25 0.15 8.32
N CYS A 107 9.42 -0.30 7.39
CA CYS A 107 9.74 -1.41 6.51
C CYS A 107 9.24 -1.09 5.10
N HIS A 108 9.73 -1.85 4.14
CA HIS A 108 9.29 -1.78 2.75
C HIS A 108 8.66 -3.11 2.38
N ALA A 109 7.43 -3.06 1.89
CA ALA A 109 6.72 -4.22 1.40
C ALA A 109 6.64 -4.17 -0.12
N ARG A 110 6.36 -5.32 -0.73
CA ARG A 110 6.01 -5.43 -2.14
C ARG A 110 4.58 -5.91 -2.23
N ASP A 111 3.74 -5.23 -3.01
CA ASP A 111 2.42 -5.75 -3.30
C ASP A 111 2.53 -6.99 -4.20
N GLY A 112 1.43 -7.63 -4.52
CA GLY A 112 1.46 -8.85 -5.32
C GLY A 112 2.00 -8.69 -6.74
N HIS A 113 2.29 -7.47 -7.15
CA HIS A 113 2.81 -7.13 -8.48
C HIS A 113 4.22 -6.56 -8.45
N GLY A 114 4.84 -6.47 -7.26
CA GLY A 114 6.19 -5.97 -7.11
C GLY A 114 6.30 -4.46 -6.90
N ASN A 115 5.20 -3.73 -6.80
CA ASN A 115 5.25 -2.32 -6.44
C ASN A 115 5.75 -2.14 -5.00
N ARG A 116 6.60 -1.15 -4.79
CA ARG A 116 7.15 -0.85 -3.47
C ARG A 116 6.15 -0.04 -2.65
N VAL A 117 5.99 -0.41 -1.38
CA VAL A 117 5.14 0.30 -0.42
C VAL A 117 5.91 0.41 0.89
N GLU A 118 6.02 1.62 1.42
CA GLU A 118 6.66 1.83 2.72
C GLU A 118 5.59 1.91 3.81
N LEU A 119 5.85 1.24 4.92
CA LEU A 119 5.07 1.37 6.15
C LEU A 119 5.99 1.95 7.21
N LEU A 120 5.55 2.98 7.93
CA LEU A 120 6.37 3.60 8.97
C LEU A 120 5.52 4.05 10.15
N ALA A 121 6.18 4.22 11.29
CA ALA A 121 5.54 4.71 12.50
C ALA A 121 6.53 5.54 13.31
N PRO A 122 6.06 6.58 14.03
CA PRO A 122 6.94 7.33 14.91
C PRO A 122 7.39 6.45 16.08
N THR A 123 8.66 6.58 16.44
CA THR A 123 9.22 5.83 17.58
C THR A 123 9.02 6.54 18.90
N VAL A 124 8.74 7.84 18.85
CA VAL A 124 8.47 8.66 20.03
C VAL A 124 7.07 9.24 19.84
N GLY A 125 6.23 9.09 20.86
CA GLY A 125 4.88 9.62 20.84
C GLY A 125 4.85 11.15 20.69
N PRO A 126 3.69 11.68 20.31
CA PRO A 126 3.52 13.13 20.19
C PRO A 126 3.67 13.83 21.53
#